data_f27ec2ad4e0bd8798e94423ff69e318f
#
_entry.id   f27ec2ad4e0bd8798e94423ff69e318f
#
_cell.length_a   1.000
_cell.length_b   1.000
_cell.length_c   1.000
_cell.angle_alpha   90.00
_cell.angle_beta   90.00
_cell.angle_gamma   90.00
#
_symmetry.space_group_name_H-M   'P 1'
#
loop_
_entity.id
_entity.type
_entity.pdbx_description
1 polymer ?
#
loop_
_entity_poly.entity_id
_entity_poly.type
_entity_poly.pdbx_seq_one_letter_code
_entity_poly.pdbx_strand_id
1 'polypeptide(L)'
;MTEAAIVIDQLCKTYKGGKRALDNVSFEVPRGQIFGLLGPNGAGKSTLINIVAGLVNKTSGTASIWGFDIDQHPRNAKASIGIVNQEILFDPFFTPFETLEIQAGLYGVPKAKRRSMELLRAVHLEDKARAYARTLSGGMKRRLMVAKAMVHTPPVLVLDEPTAGVDIELRQQLWAYVRGLNEQGVTVVLTTHYLEEAEQLCDRIAIINHGKVIANEPTRALLGKATEKLVEVTVDRDVVTPPQASFFQKIELKGARTLAITYAKDKVNAGQVLAAVQADGYGIVDVSTREADLEDVFLNLTRAANA
;
A
#
# COMPACT_ATOMS: atom_id res chain seq x y z
N MET A 1 10.02 -0.92 -23.31
CA MET A 1 9.41 -0.03 -22.29
C MET A 1 8.06 -0.62 -21.97
N THR A 2 7.82 -1.00 -20.73
CA THR A 2 6.48 -1.45 -20.28
C THR A 2 5.53 -0.26 -20.38
N GLU A 3 4.41 -0.42 -21.11
CA GLU A 3 3.40 0.65 -21.18
C GLU A 3 2.85 0.97 -19.80
N ALA A 4 2.67 2.26 -19.48
CA ALA A 4 2.10 2.69 -18.22
C ALA A 4 0.58 2.49 -18.17
N ALA A 5 0.07 2.08 -17.01
CA ALA A 5 -1.37 1.99 -16.73
C ALA A 5 -1.93 3.34 -16.26
N ILE A 6 -1.16 4.06 -15.44
CA ILE A 6 -1.45 5.44 -15.02
C ILE A 6 -0.20 6.26 -15.24
N VAL A 7 -0.36 7.45 -15.82
CA VAL A 7 0.70 8.47 -15.95
C VAL A 7 0.21 9.72 -15.25
N ILE A 8 1.01 10.22 -14.33
CA ILE A 8 0.81 11.48 -13.63
C ILE A 8 1.99 12.38 -13.98
N ASP A 9 1.72 13.58 -14.49
CA ASP A 9 2.76 14.53 -14.87
C ASP A 9 2.49 15.92 -14.34
N GLN A 10 3.39 16.43 -13.50
CA GLN A 10 3.39 17.75 -12.85
C GLN A 10 2.04 18.08 -12.21
N LEU A 11 1.36 17.07 -11.64
CA LEU A 11 0.02 17.23 -11.08
C LEU A 11 0.06 18.10 -9.83
N CYS A 12 -0.75 19.16 -9.84
CA CYS A 12 -0.91 20.06 -8.70
C CYS A 12 -2.36 20.14 -8.25
N LYS A 13 -2.55 20.26 -6.95
CA LYS A 13 -3.86 20.58 -6.35
C LYS A 13 -3.72 21.55 -5.21
N THR A 14 -4.36 22.72 -5.37
CA THR A 14 -4.56 23.68 -4.30
C THR A 14 -6.07 23.82 -4.04
N TYR A 15 -6.49 23.66 -2.80
CA TYR A 15 -7.87 23.83 -2.37
C TYR A 15 -8.20 25.29 -2.07
N LYS A 16 -9.50 25.63 -2.05
CA LYS A 16 -9.97 26.92 -1.56
C LYS A 16 -9.41 27.14 -0.14
N GLY A 17 -8.78 28.29 0.09
CA GLY A 17 -8.06 28.58 1.35
C GLY A 17 -6.54 28.38 1.29
N GLY A 18 -5.98 28.09 0.10
CA GLY A 18 -4.53 28.07 -0.14
C GLY A 18 -3.80 26.78 0.23
N LYS A 19 -4.48 25.77 0.80
CA LYS A 19 -3.85 24.50 1.14
C LYS A 19 -3.44 23.75 -0.14
N ARG A 20 -2.13 23.63 -0.37
CA ARG A 20 -1.54 22.86 -1.46
C ARG A 20 -1.45 21.40 -1.06
N ALA A 21 -2.31 20.56 -1.64
CA ALA A 21 -2.39 19.13 -1.34
C ALA A 21 -1.49 18.28 -2.25
N LEU A 22 -1.23 18.73 -3.49
CA LEU A 22 -0.28 18.14 -4.42
C LEU A 22 0.58 19.23 -5.03
N ASP A 23 1.87 18.97 -5.13
CA ASP A 23 2.90 19.91 -5.59
C ASP A 23 3.82 19.24 -6.60
N ASN A 24 3.53 19.43 -7.91
CA ASN A 24 4.29 18.89 -9.03
C ASN A 24 4.54 17.38 -8.91
N VAL A 25 3.49 16.61 -8.60
CA VAL A 25 3.56 15.16 -8.50
C VAL A 25 3.71 14.58 -9.90
N SER A 26 4.78 13.79 -10.11
CA SER A 26 5.00 13.06 -11.36
C SER A 26 5.47 11.65 -11.06
N PHE A 27 4.78 10.64 -11.64
CA PHE A 27 5.18 9.23 -11.63
C PHE A 27 4.34 8.43 -12.62
N GLU A 28 4.80 7.21 -12.89
CA GLU A 28 4.10 6.24 -13.72
C GLU A 28 3.82 4.96 -12.93
N VAL A 29 2.66 4.37 -13.19
CA VAL A 29 2.30 3.03 -12.70
C VAL A 29 2.43 2.06 -13.88
N PRO A 30 3.37 1.12 -13.87
CA PRO A 30 3.51 0.12 -14.94
C PRO A 30 2.30 -0.82 -15.00
N ARG A 31 1.94 -1.28 -16.21
CA ARG A 31 0.85 -2.26 -16.40
C ARG A 31 1.18 -3.60 -15.75
N GLY A 32 0.17 -4.27 -15.21
CA GLY A 32 0.26 -5.61 -14.64
C GLY A 32 1.07 -5.70 -13.34
N GLN A 33 1.29 -4.58 -12.64
CA GLN A 33 1.96 -4.55 -11.35
C GLN A 33 0.99 -4.22 -10.22
N ILE A 34 1.34 -4.63 -9.00
CA ILE A 34 0.76 -4.11 -7.77
C ILE A 34 1.64 -2.94 -7.32
N PHE A 35 1.10 -1.74 -7.35
CA PHE A 35 1.78 -0.48 -7.07
C PHE A 35 1.33 0.09 -5.73
N GLY A 36 2.26 0.28 -4.79
CA GLY A 36 2.02 0.91 -3.50
C GLY A 36 2.13 2.43 -3.57
N LEU A 37 1.10 3.14 -3.08
CA LEU A 37 1.13 4.60 -2.90
C LEU A 37 1.12 4.90 -1.41
N LEU A 38 2.28 5.17 -0.84
CA LEU A 38 2.49 5.34 0.60
C LEU A 38 2.70 6.80 0.98
N GLY A 39 2.52 7.10 2.25
CA GLY A 39 2.76 8.43 2.81
C GLY A 39 1.97 8.64 4.10
N PRO A 40 2.36 9.60 4.94
CA PRO A 40 1.65 9.91 6.17
C PRO A 40 0.23 10.44 5.88
N ASN A 41 -0.59 10.54 6.93
CA ASN A 41 -1.92 11.14 6.81
C ASN A 41 -1.80 12.61 6.37
N GLY A 42 -2.61 13.01 5.41
CA GLY A 42 -2.54 14.35 4.83
C GLY A 42 -1.44 14.56 3.78
N ALA A 43 -0.65 13.55 3.42
CA ALA A 43 0.41 13.65 2.40
C ALA A 43 -0.11 13.95 0.98
N GLY A 44 -1.41 13.73 0.70
CA GLY A 44 -2.01 13.97 -0.61
C GLY A 44 -2.53 12.72 -1.33
N LYS A 45 -2.37 11.50 -0.77
CA LYS A 45 -2.77 10.23 -1.39
C LYS A 45 -4.23 10.22 -1.86
N SER A 46 -5.18 10.47 -0.94
CA SER A 46 -6.61 10.47 -1.27
C SER A 46 -6.98 11.63 -2.22
N THR A 47 -6.27 12.76 -2.17
CA THR A 47 -6.45 13.83 -3.16
C THR A 47 -6.06 13.36 -4.55
N LEU A 48 -4.92 12.68 -4.69
CA LEU A 48 -4.46 12.10 -5.96
C LEU A 48 -5.47 11.08 -6.49
N ILE A 49 -5.89 10.12 -5.66
CA ILE A 49 -6.88 9.11 -6.04
C ILE A 49 -8.19 9.78 -6.48
N ASN A 50 -8.68 10.76 -5.75
CA ASN A 50 -9.91 11.46 -6.09
C ASN A 50 -9.81 12.27 -7.40
N ILE A 51 -8.63 12.77 -7.77
CA ILE A 51 -8.40 13.40 -9.08
C ILE A 51 -8.46 12.34 -10.18
N VAL A 52 -7.77 11.23 -10.02
CA VAL A 52 -7.76 10.10 -10.98
C VAL A 52 -9.17 9.50 -11.11
N ALA A 53 -9.93 9.44 -10.02
CA ALA A 53 -11.35 9.04 -9.99
C ALA A 53 -12.28 10.02 -10.73
N GLY A 54 -11.82 11.25 -11.00
CA GLY A 54 -12.64 12.32 -11.54
C GLY A 54 -13.67 12.85 -10.54
N LEU A 55 -13.39 12.75 -9.23
CA LEU A 55 -14.19 13.30 -8.12
C LEU A 55 -13.70 14.68 -7.69
N VAL A 56 -12.42 14.97 -7.92
CA VAL A 56 -11.78 16.26 -7.61
C VAL A 56 -11.09 16.80 -8.85
N ASN A 57 -11.32 18.07 -9.18
CA ASN A 57 -10.61 18.72 -10.27
C ASN A 57 -9.19 19.11 -9.82
N LYS A 58 -8.20 18.79 -10.65
CA LYS A 58 -6.82 19.26 -10.46
C LYS A 58 -6.71 20.77 -10.65
N THR A 59 -5.63 21.37 -10.17
CA THR A 59 -5.31 22.79 -10.41
C THR A 59 -4.49 22.93 -11.69
N SER A 60 -3.49 22.07 -11.90
CA SER A 60 -2.64 22.02 -13.09
C SER A 60 -2.00 20.64 -13.26
N GLY A 61 -1.22 20.46 -14.33
CA GLY A 61 -0.60 19.17 -14.69
C GLY A 61 -1.54 18.26 -15.46
N THR A 62 -1.13 17.04 -15.76
CA THR A 62 -1.91 16.06 -16.51
C THR A 62 -1.97 14.71 -15.79
N ALA A 63 -3.02 13.96 -16.07
CA ALA A 63 -3.16 12.58 -15.64
C ALA A 63 -3.85 11.75 -16.72
N SER A 64 -3.36 10.55 -16.97
CA SER A 64 -4.00 9.61 -17.89
C SER A 64 -4.12 8.23 -17.29
N ILE A 65 -5.17 7.49 -17.68
CA ILE A 65 -5.46 6.13 -17.25
C ILE A 65 -5.60 5.29 -18.50
N TRP A 66 -4.79 4.27 -18.63
CA TRP A 66 -4.78 3.35 -19.78
C TRP A 66 -4.65 4.06 -21.14
N GLY A 67 -3.88 5.18 -21.15
CA GLY A 67 -3.68 6.04 -22.32
C GLY A 67 -4.76 7.11 -22.53
N PHE A 68 -5.82 7.15 -21.71
CA PHE A 68 -6.88 8.15 -21.81
C PHE A 68 -6.63 9.29 -20.81
N ASP A 69 -6.42 10.50 -21.32
CA ASP A 69 -6.35 11.70 -20.49
C ASP A 69 -7.68 11.95 -19.74
N ILE A 70 -7.61 12.24 -18.45
CA ILE A 70 -8.80 12.35 -17.59
C ILE A 70 -9.69 13.55 -17.92
N ASP A 71 -9.16 14.60 -18.56
CA ASP A 71 -9.90 15.79 -18.95
C ASP A 71 -10.45 15.69 -20.40
N GLN A 72 -9.63 15.14 -21.33
CA GLN A 72 -9.99 15.05 -22.73
C GLN A 72 -10.91 13.84 -23.00
N HIS A 73 -10.68 12.73 -22.30
CA HIS A 73 -11.41 11.47 -22.46
C HIS A 73 -11.98 10.94 -21.13
N PRO A 74 -12.76 11.72 -20.36
CA PRO A 74 -13.16 11.37 -18.99
C PRO A 74 -13.99 10.09 -18.89
N ARG A 75 -14.81 9.77 -19.92
CA ARG A 75 -15.61 8.54 -19.94
C ARG A 75 -14.73 7.29 -20.12
N ASN A 76 -13.75 7.35 -21.02
CA ASN A 76 -12.82 6.25 -21.29
C ASN A 76 -11.89 6.05 -20.08
N ALA A 77 -11.37 7.13 -19.50
CA ALA A 77 -10.57 7.08 -18.28
C ALA A 77 -11.34 6.41 -17.12
N LYS A 78 -12.61 6.82 -16.90
CA LYS A 78 -13.47 6.21 -15.86
C LYS A 78 -13.84 4.75 -16.16
N ALA A 79 -14.00 4.38 -17.43
CA ALA A 79 -14.23 2.99 -17.82
C ALA A 79 -12.99 2.11 -17.66
N SER A 80 -11.80 2.71 -17.61
CA SER A 80 -10.53 1.98 -17.46
C SER A 80 -10.12 1.77 -15.99
N ILE A 81 -10.89 2.25 -15.01
CA ILE A 81 -10.53 2.19 -13.60
C ILE A 81 -11.71 1.75 -12.73
N GLY A 82 -11.44 0.83 -11.80
CA GLY A 82 -12.32 0.51 -10.68
C GLY A 82 -11.74 1.10 -9.39
N ILE A 83 -12.56 1.67 -8.53
CA ILE A 83 -12.09 2.32 -7.30
C ILE A 83 -12.85 1.80 -6.10
N VAL A 84 -12.11 1.42 -5.08
CA VAL A 84 -12.62 1.05 -3.75
C VAL A 84 -12.14 2.10 -2.78
N ASN A 85 -13.05 2.95 -2.34
CA ASN A 85 -12.78 3.99 -1.36
C ASN A 85 -12.57 3.42 0.04
N GLN A 86 -11.91 4.17 0.91
CA GLN A 86 -11.75 3.85 2.32
C GLN A 86 -13.10 3.71 3.03
N GLU A 87 -14.07 4.59 2.75
CA GLU A 87 -15.41 4.50 3.28
C GLU A 87 -16.25 3.45 2.55
N ILE A 88 -17.05 2.71 3.30
CA ILE A 88 -17.96 1.70 2.77
C ILE A 88 -19.26 2.38 2.33
N LEU A 89 -19.38 2.62 1.01
CA LEU A 89 -20.50 3.33 0.42
C LEU A 89 -21.35 2.40 -0.45
N PHE A 90 -22.49 1.96 0.07
CA PHE A 90 -23.56 1.28 -0.68
C PHE A 90 -24.90 1.47 0.01
N ASP A 91 -25.97 1.28 -0.74
CA ASP A 91 -27.32 1.32 -0.19
C ASP A 91 -27.59 0.05 0.63
N PRO A 92 -27.93 0.17 1.92
CA PRO A 92 -28.11 -0.97 2.82
C PRO A 92 -29.35 -1.82 2.49
N PHE A 93 -30.27 -1.32 1.66
CA PHE A 93 -31.52 -1.99 1.30
C PHE A 93 -31.43 -2.85 0.04
N PHE A 94 -30.36 -2.73 -0.76
CA PHE A 94 -30.08 -3.64 -1.86
C PHE A 94 -29.36 -4.89 -1.37
N THR A 95 -29.56 -5.98 -2.11
CA THR A 95 -28.75 -7.19 -1.96
C THR A 95 -27.39 -7.01 -2.66
N PRO A 96 -26.36 -7.81 -2.31
CA PRO A 96 -25.09 -7.82 -3.05
C PRO A 96 -25.27 -8.00 -4.55
N PHE A 97 -26.15 -8.91 -4.96
CA PHE A 97 -26.44 -9.15 -6.38
C PHE A 97 -27.04 -7.91 -7.05
N GLU A 98 -28.06 -7.29 -6.47
CA GLU A 98 -28.68 -6.07 -7.01
C GLU A 98 -27.67 -4.91 -7.06
N THR A 99 -26.83 -4.77 -6.03
CA THR A 99 -25.77 -3.75 -5.99
C THR A 99 -24.84 -3.87 -7.20
N LEU A 100 -24.40 -5.10 -7.54
CA LEU A 100 -23.56 -5.33 -8.71
C LEU A 100 -24.30 -5.12 -10.02
N GLU A 101 -25.58 -5.57 -10.12
CA GLU A 101 -26.41 -5.39 -11.30
C GLU A 101 -26.66 -3.92 -11.64
N ILE A 102 -26.97 -3.10 -10.61
CA ILE A 102 -27.16 -1.65 -10.74
C ILE A 102 -25.85 -1.00 -11.20
N GLN A 103 -24.74 -1.31 -10.52
CA GLN A 103 -23.44 -0.76 -10.87
C GLN A 103 -23.01 -1.11 -12.32
N ALA A 104 -23.20 -2.38 -12.72
CA ALA A 104 -22.94 -2.82 -14.09
C ALA A 104 -23.79 -2.05 -15.11
N GLY A 105 -25.07 -1.79 -14.75
CA GLY A 105 -25.98 -0.98 -15.57
C GLY A 105 -25.49 0.47 -15.72
N LEU A 106 -24.99 1.10 -14.66
CA LEU A 106 -24.43 2.45 -14.70
C LEU A 106 -23.19 2.56 -15.61
N TYR A 107 -22.39 1.49 -15.69
CA TYR A 107 -21.26 1.39 -16.62
C TYR A 107 -21.68 0.94 -18.04
N GLY A 108 -22.98 0.74 -18.30
CA GLY A 108 -23.47 0.34 -19.60
C GLY A 108 -23.19 -1.13 -19.97
N VAL A 109 -22.87 -1.98 -18.97
CA VAL A 109 -22.64 -3.41 -19.22
C VAL A 109 -23.96 -4.11 -19.60
N PRO A 110 -24.10 -4.66 -20.81
CA PRO A 110 -25.31 -5.36 -21.23
C PRO A 110 -25.65 -6.52 -20.29
N LYS A 111 -26.94 -6.75 -20.00
CA LYS A 111 -27.38 -7.81 -19.08
C LYS A 111 -26.74 -9.18 -19.35
N ALA A 112 -26.64 -9.57 -20.63
CA ALA A 112 -26.06 -10.85 -21.04
C ALA A 112 -24.52 -10.96 -20.76
N LYS A 113 -23.83 -9.85 -20.51
CA LYS A 113 -22.38 -9.80 -20.23
C LYS A 113 -22.07 -9.54 -18.76
N ARG A 114 -23.09 -9.39 -17.91
CA ARG A 114 -22.89 -9.14 -16.47
C ARG A 114 -22.43 -10.41 -15.76
N ARG A 115 -21.42 -10.26 -14.93
CA ARG A 115 -20.74 -11.34 -14.21
C ARG A 115 -21.02 -11.30 -12.71
N SER A 116 -22.17 -10.74 -12.30
CA SER A 116 -22.47 -10.43 -10.90
C SER A 116 -22.32 -11.64 -9.97
N MET A 117 -22.86 -12.82 -10.33
CA MET A 117 -22.70 -14.03 -9.51
C MET A 117 -21.27 -14.58 -9.52
N GLU A 118 -20.57 -14.46 -10.63
CA GLU A 118 -19.15 -14.84 -10.71
C GLU A 118 -18.28 -13.97 -9.80
N LEU A 119 -18.49 -12.66 -9.82
CA LEU A 119 -17.80 -11.72 -8.93
C LEU A 119 -18.12 -11.99 -7.46
N LEU A 120 -19.38 -12.31 -7.13
CA LEU A 120 -19.74 -12.67 -5.75
C LEU A 120 -19.07 -13.97 -5.29
N ARG A 121 -18.93 -14.98 -6.15
CA ARG A 121 -18.16 -16.19 -5.85
C ARG A 121 -16.70 -15.87 -5.62
N ALA A 122 -16.10 -15.06 -6.51
CA ALA A 122 -14.69 -14.68 -6.41
C ALA A 122 -14.33 -13.97 -5.10
N VAL A 123 -15.30 -13.29 -4.48
CA VAL A 123 -15.13 -12.64 -3.17
C VAL A 123 -15.79 -13.41 -2.01
N HIS A 124 -16.20 -14.67 -2.23
CA HIS A 124 -16.86 -15.53 -1.23
C HIS A 124 -18.11 -14.90 -0.58
N LEU A 125 -19.02 -14.40 -1.42
CA LEU A 125 -20.30 -13.80 -1.03
C LEU A 125 -21.49 -14.40 -1.78
N GLU A 126 -21.35 -15.54 -2.48
CA GLU A 126 -22.43 -16.19 -3.22
C GLU A 126 -23.59 -16.63 -2.34
N ASP A 127 -23.33 -17.10 -1.12
CA ASP A 127 -24.33 -17.48 -0.11
C ASP A 127 -25.13 -16.28 0.42
N LYS A 128 -24.56 -15.08 0.33
CA LYS A 128 -25.17 -13.81 0.73
C LYS A 128 -25.73 -13.00 -0.44
N ALA A 129 -25.68 -13.54 -1.67
CA ALA A 129 -26.07 -12.80 -2.88
C ALA A 129 -27.45 -12.16 -2.81
N ARG A 130 -28.40 -12.77 -2.07
CA ARG A 130 -29.77 -12.33 -1.92
C ARG A 130 -30.12 -11.84 -0.50
N ALA A 131 -29.17 -11.79 0.42
CA ALA A 131 -29.35 -11.17 1.73
C ALA A 131 -29.24 -9.65 1.62
N TYR A 132 -29.91 -8.88 2.46
CA TYR A 132 -29.74 -7.42 2.45
C TYR A 132 -28.32 -7.03 2.85
N ALA A 133 -27.73 -6.07 2.14
CA ALA A 133 -26.34 -5.63 2.37
C ALA A 133 -26.14 -5.07 3.79
N ARG A 134 -27.17 -4.57 4.45
CA ARG A 134 -27.12 -4.16 5.87
C ARG A 134 -26.75 -5.29 6.84
N THR A 135 -27.03 -6.54 6.48
CA THR A 135 -26.76 -7.72 7.33
C THR A 135 -25.34 -8.24 7.20
N LEU A 136 -24.56 -7.71 6.26
CA LEU A 136 -23.19 -8.12 6.03
C LEU A 136 -22.26 -7.57 7.14
N SER A 137 -21.26 -8.36 7.52
CA SER A 137 -20.15 -7.88 8.36
C SER A 137 -19.31 -6.80 7.66
N GLY A 138 -18.47 -6.08 8.40
CA GLY A 138 -17.57 -5.06 7.83
C GLY A 138 -16.67 -5.63 6.74
N GLY A 139 -16.06 -6.79 6.97
CA GLY A 139 -15.21 -7.48 5.99
C GLY A 139 -16.00 -7.97 4.76
N MET A 140 -17.24 -8.48 4.93
CA MET A 140 -18.12 -8.83 3.80
C MET A 140 -18.45 -7.61 2.95
N LYS A 141 -18.74 -6.47 3.60
CA LYS A 141 -19.00 -5.20 2.93
C LYS A 141 -17.79 -4.73 2.12
N ARG A 142 -16.57 -4.86 2.67
CA ARG A 142 -15.33 -4.50 1.99
C ARG A 142 -15.11 -5.37 0.74
N ARG A 143 -15.33 -6.68 0.83
CA ARG A 143 -15.25 -7.60 -0.31
C ARG A 143 -16.30 -7.28 -1.39
N LEU A 144 -17.52 -6.91 -0.99
CA LEU A 144 -18.56 -6.46 -1.92
C LEU A 144 -18.13 -5.19 -2.68
N MET A 145 -17.47 -4.23 -2.01
CA MET A 145 -16.93 -3.02 -2.66
C MET A 145 -15.91 -3.35 -3.75
N VAL A 146 -15.05 -4.35 -3.51
CA VAL A 146 -14.08 -4.79 -4.53
C VAL A 146 -14.79 -5.43 -5.71
N ALA A 147 -15.74 -6.33 -5.46
CA ALA A 147 -16.58 -6.91 -6.53
C ALA A 147 -17.33 -5.82 -7.33
N LYS A 148 -17.87 -4.81 -6.64
CA LYS A 148 -18.55 -3.65 -7.25
C LYS A 148 -17.60 -2.86 -8.18
N ALA A 149 -16.34 -2.66 -7.79
CA ALA A 149 -15.35 -1.96 -8.60
C ALA A 149 -14.97 -2.74 -9.87
N MET A 150 -15.18 -4.06 -9.91
CA MET A 150 -14.81 -4.95 -11.01
C MET A 150 -15.95 -5.27 -11.98
N VAL A 151 -17.17 -4.73 -11.80
CA VAL A 151 -18.35 -5.10 -12.63
C VAL A 151 -18.20 -4.80 -14.11
N HIS A 152 -17.39 -3.80 -14.47
CA HIS A 152 -17.12 -3.40 -15.85
C HIS A 152 -15.76 -3.89 -16.37
N THR A 153 -15.10 -4.77 -15.61
CA THR A 153 -13.82 -5.40 -15.95
C THR A 153 -12.72 -4.37 -16.30
N PRO A 154 -12.45 -3.41 -15.42
CA PRO A 154 -11.45 -2.38 -15.65
C PRO A 154 -10.04 -2.98 -15.66
N PRO A 155 -9.11 -2.50 -16.50
CA PRO A 155 -7.70 -2.92 -16.47
C PRO A 155 -6.92 -2.36 -15.27
N VAL A 156 -7.47 -1.37 -14.56
CA VAL A 156 -6.86 -0.77 -13.36
C VAL A 156 -7.82 -0.83 -12.18
N LEU A 157 -7.34 -1.31 -11.03
CA LEU A 157 -8.07 -1.33 -9.77
C LEU A 157 -7.32 -0.48 -8.74
N VAL A 158 -7.99 0.51 -8.14
CA VAL A 158 -7.45 1.33 -7.05
C VAL A 158 -8.14 0.94 -5.74
N LEU A 159 -7.34 0.64 -4.73
CA LEU A 159 -7.79 0.25 -3.40
C LEU A 159 -7.28 1.28 -2.39
N ASP A 160 -8.16 2.10 -1.83
CA ASP A 160 -7.80 3.11 -0.82
C ASP A 160 -8.01 2.51 0.58
N GLU A 161 -6.91 2.17 1.25
CA GLU A 161 -6.87 1.54 2.59
C GLU A 161 -7.84 0.34 2.74
N PRO A 162 -7.75 -0.68 1.87
CA PRO A 162 -8.78 -1.72 1.77
C PRO A 162 -8.85 -2.64 3.00
N THR A 163 -7.82 -2.67 3.84
CA THR A 163 -7.68 -3.55 5.01
C THR A 163 -7.87 -2.82 6.34
N ALA A 164 -8.16 -1.52 6.32
CA ALA A 164 -8.38 -0.76 7.55
C ALA A 164 -9.56 -1.33 8.34
N GLY A 165 -9.28 -1.74 9.60
CA GLY A 165 -10.29 -2.32 10.49
C GLY A 165 -10.77 -3.73 10.12
N VAL A 166 -10.02 -4.44 9.28
CA VAL A 166 -10.29 -5.83 8.87
C VAL A 166 -9.39 -6.78 9.67
N ASP A 167 -9.94 -7.91 10.13
CA ASP A 167 -9.17 -8.95 10.81
C ASP A 167 -8.16 -9.65 9.87
N ILE A 168 -7.21 -10.39 10.46
CA ILE A 168 -6.09 -10.98 9.74
C ILE A 168 -6.55 -11.97 8.66
N GLU A 169 -7.54 -12.83 8.98
CA GLU A 169 -8.01 -13.86 8.05
C GLU A 169 -8.70 -13.24 6.82
N LEU A 170 -9.60 -12.29 7.05
CA LEU A 170 -10.29 -11.58 5.98
C LEU A 170 -9.31 -10.73 5.13
N ARG A 171 -8.27 -10.19 5.75
CA ARG A 171 -7.17 -9.49 5.06
C ARG A 171 -6.46 -10.41 4.10
N GLN A 172 -6.06 -11.60 4.54
CA GLN A 172 -5.40 -12.61 3.70
C GLN A 172 -6.27 -13.03 2.51
N GLN A 173 -7.57 -13.26 2.73
CA GLN A 173 -8.52 -13.58 1.65
C GLN A 173 -8.63 -12.45 0.62
N LEU A 174 -8.68 -11.19 1.07
CA LEU A 174 -8.69 -10.04 0.17
C LEU A 174 -7.42 -9.97 -0.67
N TRP A 175 -6.25 -10.18 -0.05
CA TRP A 175 -4.98 -10.15 -0.75
C TRP A 175 -4.82 -11.31 -1.75
N ALA A 176 -5.29 -12.51 -1.42
CA ALA A 176 -5.33 -13.62 -2.36
C ALA A 176 -6.17 -13.28 -3.59
N TYR A 177 -7.33 -12.67 -3.40
CA TYR A 177 -8.18 -12.21 -4.51
C TYR A 177 -7.51 -11.12 -5.35
N VAL A 178 -6.89 -10.12 -4.72
CA VAL A 178 -6.17 -9.03 -5.41
C VAL A 178 -5.00 -9.57 -6.24
N ARG A 179 -4.21 -10.50 -5.68
CA ARG A 179 -3.13 -11.18 -6.42
C ARG A 179 -3.67 -11.95 -7.62
N GLY A 180 -4.77 -12.70 -7.46
CA GLY A 180 -5.41 -13.41 -8.56
C GLY A 180 -5.91 -12.48 -9.68
N LEU A 181 -6.39 -11.28 -9.36
CA LEU A 181 -6.70 -10.26 -10.37
C LEU A 181 -5.45 -9.75 -11.09
N ASN A 182 -4.37 -9.52 -10.34
CA ASN A 182 -3.10 -9.07 -10.91
C ASN A 182 -2.47 -10.13 -11.83
N GLU A 183 -2.50 -11.40 -11.45
CA GLU A 183 -2.07 -12.54 -12.30
C GLU A 183 -2.88 -12.62 -13.60
N GLN A 184 -4.14 -12.15 -13.61
CA GLN A 184 -4.97 -12.02 -14.81
C GLN A 184 -4.66 -10.74 -15.63
N GLY A 185 -3.66 -9.96 -15.24
CA GLY A 185 -3.21 -8.76 -15.95
C GLY A 185 -3.81 -7.45 -15.46
N VAL A 186 -4.64 -7.44 -14.40
CA VAL A 186 -5.16 -6.21 -13.81
C VAL A 186 -4.03 -5.48 -13.07
N THR A 187 -3.84 -4.20 -13.37
CA THR A 187 -2.93 -3.33 -12.61
C THR A 187 -3.61 -2.90 -11.32
N VAL A 188 -2.95 -3.04 -10.20
CA VAL A 188 -3.51 -2.65 -8.90
C VAL A 188 -2.73 -1.49 -8.30
N VAL A 189 -3.42 -0.45 -7.87
CA VAL A 189 -2.86 0.63 -7.05
C VAL A 189 -3.41 0.51 -5.63
N LEU A 190 -2.53 0.39 -4.67
CA LEU A 190 -2.86 0.19 -3.27
C LEU A 190 -2.37 1.36 -2.43
N THR A 191 -3.26 1.97 -1.63
CA THR A 191 -2.81 2.77 -0.48
C THR A 191 -2.96 1.96 0.79
N THR A 192 -1.99 2.05 1.66
CA THR A 192 -2.05 1.47 3.00
C THR A 192 -1.18 2.27 3.95
N HIS A 193 -1.50 2.23 5.22
CA HIS A 193 -0.64 2.68 6.31
C HIS A 193 0.08 1.49 6.99
N TYR A 194 -0.24 0.25 6.60
CA TYR A 194 0.47 -0.96 7.02
C TYR A 194 1.62 -1.21 6.04
N LEU A 195 2.82 -0.77 6.41
CA LEU A 195 4.01 -0.87 5.54
C LEU A 195 4.40 -2.31 5.22
N GLU A 196 4.18 -3.22 6.16
CA GLU A 196 4.36 -4.66 5.96
C GLU A 196 3.50 -5.22 4.81
N GLU A 197 2.25 -4.74 4.65
CA GLU A 197 1.42 -5.13 3.51
C GLU A 197 1.99 -4.64 2.18
N ALA A 198 2.45 -3.40 2.15
CA ALA A 198 3.07 -2.85 0.95
C ALA A 198 4.36 -3.59 0.58
N GLU A 199 5.16 -3.96 1.57
CA GLU A 199 6.37 -4.77 1.38
C GLU A 199 6.09 -6.14 0.77
N GLN A 200 5.04 -6.82 1.28
CA GLN A 200 4.69 -8.17 0.84
C GLN A 200 3.97 -8.23 -0.51
N LEU A 201 3.24 -7.18 -0.88
CA LEU A 201 2.33 -7.19 -2.01
C LEU A 201 2.81 -6.39 -3.20
N CYS A 202 3.48 -5.25 -2.97
CA CYS A 202 3.77 -4.31 -4.03
C CYS A 202 5.09 -4.62 -4.75
N ASP A 203 5.04 -4.61 -6.07
CA ASP A 203 6.23 -4.71 -6.93
C ASP A 203 7.05 -3.41 -6.90
N ARG A 204 6.34 -2.28 -6.83
CA ARG A 204 6.90 -0.93 -6.83
C ARG A 204 6.13 -0.05 -5.85
N ILE A 205 6.83 0.88 -5.23
CA ILE A 205 6.28 1.78 -4.23
C ILE A 205 6.65 3.22 -4.57
N ALA A 206 5.64 4.11 -4.58
CA ALA A 206 5.83 5.54 -4.51
C ALA A 206 5.51 6.05 -3.11
N ILE A 207 6.37 6.90 -2.57
CA ILE A 207 6.18 7.56 -1.28
C ILE A 207 5.88 9.03 -1.54
N ILE A 208 4.73 9.50 -1.04
CA ILE A 208 4.33 10.91 -1.09
C ILE A 208 4.45 11.50 0.32
N ASN A 209 5.09 12.67 0.40
CA ASN A 209 5.16 13.47 1.61
C ASN A 209 4.92 14.94 1.29
N HIS A 210 4.04 15.61 2.06
CA HIS A 210 3.68 17.03 1.84
C HIS A 210 3.32 17.36 0.38
N GLY A 211 2.59 16.47 -0.30
CA GLY A 211 2.15 16.64 -1.67
C GLY A 211 3.23 16.43 -2.73
N LYS A 212 4.42 15.93 -2.37
CA LYS A 212 5.53 15.64 -3.30
C LYS A 212 5.90 14.17 -3.27
N VAL A 213 6.31 13.63 -4.41
CA VAL A 213 6.90 12.29 -4.49
C VAL A 213 8.34 12.37 -4.00
N ILE A 214 8.65 11.64 -2.92
CA ILE A 214 10.01 11.57 -2.35
C ILE A 214 10.75 10.28 -2.73
N ALA A 215 10.02 9.25 -3.15
CA ALA A 215 10.58 8.02 -3.72
C ALA A 215 9.59 7.39 -4.70
N ASN A 216 10.08 6.72 -5.75
CA ASN A 216 9.29 5.89 -6.67
C ASN A 216 10.19 4.78 -7.24
N GLU A 217 10.22 3.64 -6.58
CA GLU A 217 11.21 2.59 -6.86
C GLU A 217 10.60 1.20 -6.72
N PRO A 218 11.20 0.16 -7.34
CA PRO A 218 10.88 -1.23 -7.03
C PRO A 218 11.03 -1.50 -5.53
N THR A 219 10.11 -2.26 -4.93
CA THR A 219 10.09 -2.53 -3.48
C THR A 219 11.43 -3.09 -3.00
N ARG A 220 12.02 -4.01 -3.76
CA ARG A 220 13.35 -4.56 -3.44
C ARG A 220 14.47 -3.50 -3.43
N ALA A 221 14.38 -2.51 -4.31
CA ALA A 221 15.37 -1.43 -4.35
C ALA A 221 15.23 -0.50 -3.15
N LEU A 222 13.98 -0.21 -2.72
CA LEU A 222 13.72 0.55 -1.50
C LEU A 222 14.27 -0.17 -0.26
N LEU A 223 13.99 -1.45 -0.09
CA LEU A 223 14.51 -2.27 0.99
C LEU A 223 16.04 -2.36 0.97
N GLY A 224 16.63 -2.38 -0.23
CA GLY A 224 18.08 -2.35 -0.42
C GLY A 224 18.75 -1.07 0.10
N LYS A 225 18.02 0.05 0.21
CA LYS A 225 18.52 1.32 0.76
C LYS A 225 18.63 1.33 2.28
N ALA A 226 17.99 0.39 2.96
CA ALA A 226 18.19 0.21 4.38
C ALA A 226 19.60 -0.33 4.62
N THR A 227 20.48 0.56 5.03
CA THR A 227 21.92 0.25 5.29
C THR A 227 22.13 -0.32 6.69
N GLU A 228 21.14 -0.21 7.54
CA GLU A 228 21.20 -0.63 8.93
C GLU A 228 20.63 -2.04 9.13
N LYS A 229 21.22 -2.78 10.04
CA LYS A 229 20.73 -4.07 10.51
C LYS A 229 20.70 -4.08 12.03
N LEU A 230 19.61 -4.64 12.58
CA LEU A 230 19.46 -4.82 14.01
C LEU A 230 19.78 -6.26 14.38
N VAL A 231 20.62 -6.45 15.41
CA VAL A 231 20.79 -7.73 16.05
C VAL A 231 20.38 -7.60 17.53
N GLU A 232 19.50 -8.48 17.98
CA GLU A 232 19.16 -8.63 19.39
C GLU A 232 19.95 -9.79 19.95
N VAL A 233 20.71 -9.51 21.01
CA VAL A 233 21.59 -10.48 21.66
C VAL A 233 21.15 -10.63 23.10
N THR A 234 20.74 -11.86 23.48
CA THR A 234 20.49 -12.19 24.89
C THR A 234 21.75 -12.79 25.47
N VAL A 235 22.18 -12.23 26.60
CA VAL A 235 23.43 -12.60 27.28
C VAL A 235 23.18 -13.35 28.56
N ASP A 236 24.20 -14.04 29.07
CA ASP A 236 24.18 -14.96 30.22
C ASP A 236 23.98 -14.26 31.58
N ARG A 237 24.20 -12.96 31.67
CA ARG A 237 24.10 -12.15 32.90
C ARG A 237 23.52 -10.79 32.59
N ASP A 238 23.13 -10.07 33.66
CA ASP A 238 22.59 -8.72 33.55
C ASP A 238 23.65 -7.76 33.00
N VAL A 239 23.24 -6.92 32.02
CA VAL A 239 24.11 -5.95 31.40
C VAL A 239 24.21 -4.70 32.26
N VAL A 240 25.32 -4.56 32.96
CA VAL A 240 25.61 -3.38 33.76
C VAL A 240 26.21 -2.25 32.93
N THR A 241 27.11 -2.61 32.01
CA THR A 241 27.74 -1.69 31.07
C THR A 241 27.53 -2.23 29.66
N PRO A 242 26.80 -1.52 28.78
CA PRO A 242 26.64 -1.94 27.40
C PRO A 242 28.00 -2.05 26.71
N PRO A 243 28.21 -3.11 25.88
CA PRO A 243 29.42 -3.27 25.10
C PRO A 243 29.63 -2.10 24.14
N GLN A 244 30.90 -1.76 23.88
CA GLN A 244 31.23 -0.65 22.99
C GLN A 244 32.08 -1.12 21.81
N ALA A 245 31.69 -0.73 20.61
CA ALA A 245 32.52 -0.89 19.42
C ALA A 245 32.31 0.31 18.49
N SER A 246 33.33 0.73 17.79
CA SER A 246 33.30 1.90 16.90
C SER A 246 32.30 1.77 15.73
N PHE A 247 31.88 0.56 15.41
CA PHE A 247 30.93 0.24 14.37
C PHE A 247 29.49 0.06 14.87
N PHE A 248 29.23 0.14 16.18
CA PHE A 248 27.89 0.19 16.72
C PHE A 248 27.31 1.60 16.49
N GLN A 249 26.22 1.67 15.74
CA GLN A 249 25.52 2.94 15.52
C GLN A 249 24.61 3.29 16.69
N LYS A 250 23.94 2.26 17.25
CA LYS A 250 23.05 2.40 18.39
C LYS A 250 23.04 1.12 19.22
N ILE A 251 22.96 1.28 20.53
CA ILE A 251 22.75 0.19 21.47
C ILE A 251 21.60 0.55 22.38
N GLU A 252 20.63 -0.34 22.52
CA GLU A 252 19.50 -0.22 23.43
C GLU A 252 19.39 -1.46 24.28
N LEU A 253 19.11 -1.27 25.57
CA LEU A 253 18.79 -2.36 26.49
C LEU A 253 17.28 -2.62 26.43
N LYS A 254 16.85 -3.79 25.94
CA LYS A 254 15.43 -4.23 25.91
C LYS A 254 15.04 -5.05 27.15
N GLY A 255 15.81 -4.97 28.21
CA GLY A 255 15.64 -5.73 29.45
C GLY A 255 16.99 -5.89 30.14
N ALA A 256 17.04 -6.61 31.24
CA ALA A 256 18.30 -6.75 32.02
C ALA A 256 19.40 -7.48 31.21
N ARG A 257 19.03 -8.37 30.26
CA ARG A 257 19.94 -9.28 29.55
C ARG A 257 19.86 -9.22 28.04
N THR A 258 19.06 -8.34 27.44
CA THR A 258 18.87 -8.28 26.00
C THR A 258 19.36 -6.95 25.45
N LEU A 259 20.35 -7.02 24.58
CA LEU A 259 20.94 -5.91 23.84
C LEU A 259 20.34 -5.85 22.44
N ALA A 260 19.85 -4.70 22.03
CA ALA A 260 19.48 -4.40 20.66
C ALA A 260 20.56 -3.52 20.03
N ILE A 261 21.34 -4.05 19.10
CA ILE A 261 22.51 -3.39 18.51
C ILE A 261 22.23 -3.13 17.03
N THR A 262 22.25 -1.85 16.64
CA THR A 262 22.14 -1.41 15.26
C THR A 262 23.53 -1.17 14.67
N TYR A 263 23.77 -1.69 13.49
CA TYR A 263 25.04 -1.57 12.77
C TYR A 263 24.85 -1.44 11.26
N ALA A 264 25.85 -0.87 10.56
CA ALA A 264 25.84 -0.73 9.11
C ALA A 264 26.24 -2.06 8.44
N LYS A 265 25.27 -2.69 7.75
CA LYS A 265 25.46 -4.03 7.12
C LYS A 265 26.48 -4.05 5.96
N ASP A 266 26.77 -2.89 5.39
CA ASP A 266 27.79 -2.70 4.33
C ASP A 266 29.22 -2.63 4.88
N LYS A 267 29.37 -2.36 6.19
CA LYS A 267 30.68 -2.19 6.85
C LYS A 267 31.04 -3.33 7.78
N VAL A 268 30.03 -3.97 8.38
CA VAL A 268 30.20 -4.97 9.45
C VAL A 268 29.21 -6.10 9.27
N ASN A 269 29.60 -7.33 9.60
CA ASN A 269 28.70 -8.46 9.63
C ASN A 269 28.26 -8.82 11.07
N ALA A 270 27.18 -9.59 11.21
CA ALA A 270 26.66 -9.98 12.51
C ALA A 270 27.70 -10.73 13.38
N GLY A 271 28.59 -11.52 12.77
CA GLY A 271 29.65 -12.22 13.50
C GLY A 271 30.61 -11.28 14.19
N GLN A 272 30.96 -10.14 13.58
CA GLN A 272 31.82 -9.13 14.19
C GLN A 272 31.10 -8.41 15.36
N VAL A 273 29.78 -8.19 15.23
CA VAL A 273 28.96 -7.62 16.32
C VAL A 273 28.93 -8.58 17.52
N LEU A 274 28.70 -9.87 17.28
CA LEU A 274 28.68 -10.89 18.32
C LEU A 274 30.07 -11.03 18.99
N ALA A 275 31.13 -11.04 18.19
CA ALA A 275 32.49 -11.08 18.71
C ALA A 275 32.81 -9.88 19.65
N ALA A 276 32.33 -8.67 19.31
CA ALA A 276 32.50 -7.51 20.19
C ALA A 276 31.75 -7.67 21.52
N VAL A 277 30.53 -8.20 21.49
CA VAL A 277 29.77 -8.51 22.73
C VAL A 277 30.49 -9.54 23.60
N GLN A 278 31.08 -10.57 22.97
CA GLN A 278 31.87 -11.59 23.70
C GLN A 278 33.17 -11.02 24.24
N ALA A 279 33.85 -10.12 23.51
CA ALA A 279 35.10 -9.49 23.96
C ALA A 279 34.93 -8.66 25.24
N ASP A 280 33.74 -8.07 25.45
CA ASP A 280 33.37 -7.38 26.71
C ASP A 280 32.92 -8.36 27.82
N GLY A 281 33.13 -9.67 27.60
CA GLY A 281 32.98 -10.70 28.61
C GLY A 281 31.55 -11.24 28.77
N TYR A 282 30.62 -10.93 27.88
CA TYR A 282 29.25 -11.46 27.90
C TYR A 282 29.16 -12.80 27.16
N GLY A 283 28.60 -13.83 27.80
CA GLY A 283 28.24 -15.08 27.14
C GLY A 283 26.94 -14.90 26.34
N ILE A 284 26.93 -15.33 25.07
CA ILE A 284 25.74 -15.23 24.23
C ILE A 284 24.84 -16.44 24.46
N VAL A 285 23.59 -16.20 24.84
CA VAL A 285 22.57 -17.24 25.09
C VAL A 285 21.64 -17.39 23.87
N ASP A 286 21.23 -16.26 23.28
CA ASP A 286 20.35 -16.28 22.11
C ASP A 286 20.65 -15.07 21.21
N VAL A 287 20.37 -15.22 19.91
CA VAL A 287 20.57 -14.20 18.89
C VAL A 287 19.39 -14.19 17.94
N SER A 288 18.75 -13.04 17.79
CA SER A 288 17.83 -12.79 16.71
C SER A 288 18.32 -11.62 15.86
N THR A 289 18.13 -11.74 14.54
CA THR A 289 18.47 -10.66 13.61
C THR A 289 17.21 -10.15 12.95
N ARG A 290 17.03 -8.83 12.94
CA ARG A 290 15.99 -8.17 12.15
C ARG A 290 16.65 -7.42 11.01
N GLU A 291 16.27 -7.74 9.79
CA GLU A 291 16.60 -6.89 8.65
C GLU A 291 15.74 -5.62 8.74
N ALA A 292 16.31 -4.51 8.26
CA ALA A 292 15.54 -3.29 8.17
C ALA A 292 14.37 -3.52 7.20
N ASP A 293 13.20 -3.14 7.63
CA ASP A 293 11.95 -3.26 6.89
C ASP A 293 11.58 -1.95 6.16
N LEU A 294 10.47 -2.00 5.45
CA LEU A 294 9.98 -0.82 4.74
C LEU A 294 9.66 0.34 5.70
N GLU A 295 9.37 0.07 6.98
CA GLU A 295 9.09 1.08 7.98
C GLU A 295 10.34 1.92 8.29
N ASP A 296 11.50 1.27 8.45
CA ASP A 296 12.76 1.95 8.67
C ASP A 296 13.14 2.87 7.49
N VAL A 297 12.96 2.34 6.25
CA VAL A 297 13.20 3.13 5.02
C VAL A 297 12.24 4.31 4.92
N PHE A 298 10.96 4.07 5.19
CA PHE A 298 9.91 5.10 5.13
C PHE A 298 10.18 6.22 6.13
N LEU A 299 10.52 5.89 7.37
CA LEU A 299 10.84 6.87 8.41
C LEU A 299 12.08 7.70 8.05
N ASN A 300 13.12 7.08 7.51
CA ASN A 300 14.33 7.78 7.10
C ASN A 300 14.06 8.75 5.93
N LEU A 301 13.32 8.33 4.91
CA LEU A 301 12.97 9.16 3.76
C LEU A 301 12.06 10.34 4.15
N THR A 302 11.08 10.10 5.01
CA THR A 302 10.15 11.15 5.45
C THR A 302 10.81 12.17 6.37
N ARG A 303 11.75 11.76 7.25
CA ARG A 303 12.56 12.67 8.08
C ARG A 303 13.49 13.54 7.22
N ALA A 304 14.21 12.93 6.28
CA ALA A 304 15.09 13.68 5.36
C ALA A 304 14.33 14.70 4.50
N ALA A 305 13.09 14.42 4.13
CA ALA A 305 12.26 15.34 3.35
C ALA A 305 11.66 16.49 4.20
N ASN A 306 11.71 16.40 5.54
CA ASN A 306 11.22 17.42 6.47
C ASN A 306 12.37 18.30 7.03
N ALA A 307 13.63 17.95 6.80
CA ALA A 307 14.83 18.70 7.19
C ALA A 307 15.23 19.68 6.08
#